data_73129d5f574bf0305de55ef276197c68
#
_entry.id   73129d5f574bf0305de55ef276197c68
#
_cell.length_a   1.000
_cell.length_b   1.000
_cell.length_c   1.000
_cell.angle_alpha   90.00
_cell.angle_beta   90.00
_cell.angle_gamma   90.00
#
_symmetry.space_group_name_H-M   'P 1'
#
loop_
_entity.id
_entity.type
_entity.pdbx_description
1 polymer ?
#
loop_
_entity_poly.entity_id
_entity_poly.type
_entity_poly.pdbx_seq_one_letter_code
_entity_poly.pdbx_strand_id
1 'polypeptide(L)'
;MMKKFAFLALSLCATLALGADMKVYKSPTCGCCGNWANAMQKAGFSEETIKVDDMVKVKKEFHVPLELSSCHTAIVDGYVIEGHVPADEVKRLLELKPKDVVGIAVPGMPKES
;
A
#
# COMPACT_ATOMS: atom_id res chain seq x y z
N MET A 1 6.08 32.78 20.23
CA MET A 1 5.60 32.68 18.85
C MET A 1 6.25 31.57 18.07
N MET A 2 7.57 31.43 18.13
CA MET A 2 8.26 30.36 17.41
C MET A 2 7.83 28.97 17.85
N LYS A 3 7.46 28.76 19.12
CA LYS A 3 6.99 27.50 19.62
C LYS A 3 5.70 27.03 18.96
N LYS A 4 4.79 27.95 18.63
CA LYS A 4 3.52 27.62 17.96
C LYS A 4 3.74 27.10 16.56
N PHE A 5 4.71 27.67 15.83
CA PHE A 5 5.02 27.18 14.48
C PHE A 5 5.58 25.77 14.50
N ALA A 6 6.40 25.44 15.50
CA ALA A 6 6.94 24.11 15.63
C ALA A 6 5.84 23.06 15.85
N PHE A 7 4.84 23.38 16.67
CA PHE A 7 3.71 22.49 16.90
C PHE A 7 2.89 22.27 15.64
N LEU A 8 2.64 23.34 14.87
CA LEU A 8 1.89 23.23 13.63
C LEU A 8 2.60 22.35 12.61
N ALA A 9 3.92 22.47 12.51
CA ALA A 9 4.71 21.64 11.61
C ALA A 9 4.59 20.15 11.95
N LEU A 10 4.65 19.81 13.25
CA LEU A 10 4.49 18.44 13.70
C LEU A 10 3.10 17.88 13.39
N SER A 11 2.06 18.69 13.58
CA SER A 11 0.69 18.29 13.27
C SER A 11 0.51 17.99 11.79
N LEU A 12 1.09 18.82 10.92
CA LEU A 12 1.03 18.61 9.47
C LEU A 12 1.71 17.30 9.06
N CYS A 13 2.87 17.00 9.64
CA CYS A 13 3.57 15.74 9.35
C CYS A 13 2.73 14.54 9.74
N ALA A 14 2.10 14.57 10.90
CA ALA A 14 1.24 13.47 11.35
C ALA A 14 0.04 13.30 10.44
N THR A 15 -0.59 14.40 9.99
CA THR A 15 -1.73 14.36 9.09
C THR A 15 -1.36 13.74 7.74
N LEU A 16 -0.19 14.12 7.19
CA LEU A 16 0.29 13.58 5.93
C LEU A 16 0.51 12.07 6.01
N ALA A 17 1.04 11.58 7.14
CA ALA A 17 1.27 10.15 7.33
C ALA A 17 -0.03 9.35 7.29
N LEU A 18 -1.15 9.93 7.80
CA LEU A 18 -2.44 9.26 7.82
C LEU A 18 -3.16 9.34 6.48
N GLY A 19 -2.81 10.29 5.61
CA GLY A 19 -3.49 10.50 4.33
C GLY A 19 -2.69 10.04 3.12
N ALA A 20 -1.75 9.11 3.28
CA ALA A 20 -0.90 8.67 2.18
C ALA A 20 -1.70 8.08 1.01
N ASP A 21 -1.33 8.48 -0.21
CA ASP A 21 -1.96 7.98 -1.43
C ASP A 21 -1.49 6.56 -1.74
N MET A 22 -2.43 5.70 -2.10
CA MET A 22 -2.16 4.32 -2.43
C MET A 22 -2.82 3.97 -3.76
N LYS A 23 -2.05 3.42 -4.70
CA LYS A 23 -2.57 2.91 -5.96
C LYS A 23 -2.56 1.39 -5.91
N VAL A 24 -3.73 0.78 -6.17
CA VAL A 24 -3.89 -0.67 -6.13
C VAL A 24 -4.15 -1.18 -7.53
N TYR A 25 -3.21 -1.95 -8.07
CA TYR A 25 -3.33 -2.58 -9.39
C TYR A 25 -3.87 -3.98 -9.23
N LYS A 26 -4.97 -4.29 -9.91
CA LYS A 26 -5.61 -5.60 -9.80
C LYS A 26 -6.22 -6.04 -11.13
N SER A 27 -6.42 -7.35 -11.27
CA SER A 27 -7.21 -7.90 -12.37
C SER A 27 -8.68 -7.50 -12.20
N PRO A 28 -9.42 -7.25 -13.29
CA PRO A 28 -10.85 -6.93 -13.18
C PRO A 28 -11.69 -7.99 -12.49
N THR A 29 -11.23 -9.24 -12.45
CA THR A 29 -11.95 -10.38 -11.90
C THR A 29 -11.56 -10.75 -10.46
N CYS A 30 -10.63 -10.02 -9.85
CA CYS A 30 -10.15 -10.32 -8.50
C CYS A 30 -11.06 -9.69 -7.44
N GLY A 31 -11.99 -10.46 -6.88
CA GLY A 31 -12.92 -9.96 -5.87
C GLY A 31 -12.26 -9.66 -4.52
N CYS A 32 -11.33 -10.51 -4.08
CA CYS A 32 -10.66 -10.33 -2.79
C CYS A 32 -9.79 -9.07 -2.76
N CYS A 33 -9.32 -8.62 -3.91
CA CYS A 33 -8.54 -7.38 -4.01
C CYS A 33 -9.39 -6.16 -3.64
N GLY A 34 -10.68 -6.17 -4.00
CA GLY A 34 -11.60 -5.10 -3.63
C GLY A 34 -11.81 -5.01 -2.13
N ASN A 35 -11.92 -6.16 -1.46
CA ASN A 35 -12.05 -6.21 -0.01
C ASN A 35 -10.81 -5.64 0.69
N TRP A 36 -9.63 -5.95 0.18
CA TRP A 36 -8.39 -5.41 0.72
C TRP A 36 -8.31 -3.90 0.54
N ALA A 37 -8.67 -3.41 -0.66
CA ALA A 37 -8.66 -1.97 -0.95
C ALA A 37 -9.62 -1.22 -0.02
N ASN A 38 -10.81 -1.78 0.24
CA ASN A 38 -11.77 -1.19 1.17
C ASN A 38 -11.19 -1.14 2.60
N ALA A 39 -10.47 -2.17 3.02
CA ALA A 39 -9.83 -2.20 4.32
C ALA A 39 -8.79 -1.09 4.44
N MET A 40 -8.04 -0.83 3.37
CA MET A 40 -7.05 0.27 3.35
C MET A 40 -7.74 1.62 3.47
N GLN A 41 -8.86 1.84 2.77
CA GLN A 41 -9.64 3.08 2.89
C GLN A 41 -10.12 3.29 4.32
N LYS A 42 -10.66 2.24 4.95
CA LYS A 42 -11.10 2.31 6.34
C LYS A 42 -9.96 2.62 7.30
N ALA A 43 -8.75 2.19 6.94
CA ALA A 43 -7.56 2.45 7.75
C ALA A 43 -7.01 3.87 7.56
N GLY A 44 -7.57 4.66 6.64
CA GLY A 44 -7.20 6.05 6.45
C GLY A 44 -6.36 6.34 5.22
N PHE A 45 -6.09 5.35 4.37
CA PHE A 45 -5.36 5.58 3.13
C PHE A 45 -6.27 6.16 2.05
N SER A 46 -5.72 7.06 1.24
CA SER A 46 -6.39 7.57 0.05
C SER A 46 -6.12 6.59 -1.08
N GLU A 47 -7.04 5.65 -1.30
CA GLU A 47 -6.85 4.53 -2.19
C GLU A 47 -7.48 4.77 -3.57
N GLU A 48 -6.75 4.41 -4.63
CA GLU A 48 -7.25 4.40 -5.99
C GLU A 48 -7.03 3.00 -6.56
N THR A 49 -8.09 2.35 -7.02
CA THR A 49 -8.02 1.02 -7.64
C THR A 49 -7.89 1.16 -9.15
N ILE A 50 -6.87 0.54 -9.72
CA ILE A 50 -6.61 0.54 -11.16
C ILE A 50 -6.73 -0.89 -11.67
N LYS A 51 -7.75 -1.13 -12.49
CA LYS A 51 -7.97 -2.45 -13.09
C LYS A 51 -7.08 -2.60 -14.33
N VAL A 52 -6.31 -3.67 -14.38
CA VAL A 52 -5.40 -3.94 -15.50
C VAL A 52 -5.60 -5.37 -16.00
N ASP A 53 -5.50 -5.54 -17.31
CA ASP A 53 -5.67 -6.88 -17.91
C ASP A 53 -4.41 -7.72 -17.75
N ASP A 54 -3.24 -7.11 -17.78
CA ASP A 54 -1.96 -7.82 -17.70
C ASP A 54 -1.22 -7.49 -16.41
N MET A 55 -1.54 -8.21 -15.35
CA MET A 55 -0.89 -8.06 -14.05
C MET A 55 0.58 -8.50 -14.08
N VAL A 56 0.94 -9.41 -14.97
CA VAL A 56 2.34 -9.85 -15.11
C VAL A 56 3.22 -8.66 -15.51
N LYS A 57 2.73 -7.84 -16.43
CA LYS A 57 3.45 -6.65 -16.86
C LYS A 57 3.64 -5.66 -15.71
N VAL A 58 2.59 -5.43 -14.91
CA VAL A 58 2.65 -4.53 -13.75
C VAL A 58 3.67 -5.05 -12.74
N LYS A 59 3.65 -6.34 -12.44
CA LYS A 59 4.57 -6.93 -11.47
C LYS A 59 6.02 -6.83 -11.92
N LYS A 60 6.28 -7.00 -13.23
CA LYS A 60 7.62 -6.81 -13.79
C LYS A 60 8.08 -5.37 -13.66
N GLU A 61 7.18 -4.43 -13.94
CA GLU A 61 7.49 -3.00 -13.86
C GLU A 61 7.92 -2.59 -12.45
N PHE A 62 7.26 -3.15 -11.43
CA PHE A 62 7.57 -2.85 -10.04
C PHE A 62 8.54 -3.86 -9.41
N HIS A 63 9.16 -4.72 -10.21
CA HIS A 63 10.19 -5.67 -9.77
C HIS A 63 9.70 -6.65 -8.69
N VAL A 64 8.45 -7.08 -8.77
CA VAL A 64 7.91 -8.09 -7.86
C VAL A 64 8.41 -9.47 -8.27
N PRO A 65 9.17 -10.17 -7.41
CA PRO A 65 9.61 -11.53 -7.74
C PRO A 65 8.43 -12.48 -7.93
N LEU A 66 8.56 -13.41 -8.85
CA LEU A 66 7.49 -14.36 -9.14
C LEU A 66 7.08 -15.15 -7.90
N GLU A 67 8.04 -15.58 -7.09
CA GLU A 67 7.78 -16.35 -5.87
C GLU A 67 7.05 -15.56 -4.79
N LEU A 68 7.05 -14.22 -4.86
CA LEU A 68 6.33 -13.37 -3.93
C LEU A 68 5.02 -12.84 -4.50
N SER A 69 4.72 -13.18 -5.75
CA SER A 69 3.54 -12.67 -6.46
C SER A 69 2.24 -13.12 -5.80
N SER A 70 1.28 -12.21 -5.70
CA SER A 70 -0.04 -12.47 -5.15
C SER A 70 -1.12 -11.90 -6.08
N CYS A 71 -2.32 -11.65 -5.56
CA CYS A 71 -3.48 -11.28 -6.39
C CYS A 71 -3.51 -9.82 -6.80
N HIS A 72 -2.82 -8.94 -6.08
CA HIS A 72 -2.76 -7.52 -6.44
C HIS A 72 -1.43 -6.92 -6.02
N THR A 73 -1.12 -5.75 -6.59
CA THR A 73 0.10 -5.01 -6.30
C THR A 73 -0.28 -3.57 -6.00
N ALA A 74 0.10 -3.06 -4.84
CA ALA A 74 -0.18 -1.68 -4.47
C ALA A 74 1.12 -0.90 -4.33
N ILE A 75 1.04 0.39 -4.62
CA ILE A 75 2.17 1.31 -4.47
C ILE A 75 1.74 2.42 -3.52
N VAL A 76 2.50 2.61 -2.46
CA VAL A 76 2.24 3.68 -1.50
C VAL A 76 3.58 4.27 -1.05
N ASP A 77 3.72 5.58 -1.22
CA ASP A 77 4.93 6.31 -0.83
C ASP A 77 6.23 5.68 -1.38
N GLY A 78 6.15 5.15 -2.61
CA GLY A 78 7.29 4.50 -3.25
C GLY A 78 7.52 3.04 -2.88
N TYR A 79 6.81 2.53 -1.89
CA TYR A 79 6.93 1.12 -1.47
C TYR A 79 5.92 0.25 -2.21
N VAL A 80 6.33 -0.98 -2.51
CA VAL A 80 5.48 -1.99 -3.15
C VAL A 80 4.84 -2.85 -2.06
N ILE A 81 3.52 -2.95 -2.11
CA ILE A 81 2.75 -3.80 -1.19
C ILE A 81 2.11 -4.90 -2.03
N GLU A 82 2.56 -6.13 -1.85
CA GLU A 82 2.12 -7.26 -2.66
C GLU A 82 1.22 -8.19 -1.86
N GLY A 83 -0.04 -8.33 -2.28
CA GLY A 83 -0.99 -9.22 -1.64
C GLY A 83 -1.70 -8.61 -0.44
N HIS A 84 -2.28 -9.44 0.39
CA HIS A 84 -3.13 -9.02 1.52
C HIS A 84 -2.33 -8.65 2.77
N VAL A 85 -1.44 -7.69 2.64
CA VAL A 85 -0.67 -7.17 3.78
C VAL A 85 -1.61 -6.41 4.71
N PRO A 86 -1.64 -6.71 6.01
CA PRO A 86 -2.51 -5.99 6.95
C PRO A 86 -2.21 -4.48 6.99
N ALA A 87 -3.25 -3.68 7.21
CA ALA A 87 -3.12 -2.23 7.22
C ALA A 87 -2.11 -1.75 8.27
N ASP A 88 -2.06 -2.40 9.43
CA ASP A 88 -1.11 -2.05 10.47
C ASP A 88 0.34 -2.20 10.02
N GLU A 89 0.62 -3.24 9.24
CA GLU A 89 1.97 -3.46 8.71
C GLU A 89 2.33 -2.42 7.65
N VAL A 90 1.36 -2.02 6.82
CA VAL A 90 1.58 -0.94 5.86
C VAL A 90 1.89 0.36 6.58
N LYS A 91 1.11 0.70 7.60
CA LYS A 91 1.34 1.90 8.39
C LYS A 91 2.70 1.89 9.06
N ARG A 92 3.10 0.75 9.59
CA ARG A 92 4.39 0.59 10.23
C ARG A 92 5.53 0.82 9.25
N LEU A 93 5.41 0.28 8.04
CA LEU A 93 6.39 0.51 6.97
C LEU A 93 6.54 1.99 6.68
N LEU A 94 5.43 2.72 6.56
CA LEU A 94 5.45 4.15 6.25
C LEU A 94 5.98 4.99 7.41
N GLU A 95 5.81 4.56 8.65
CA GLU A 95 6.37 5.24 9.81
C GLU A 95 7.89 5.06 9.89
N LEU A 96 8.35 3.84 9.65
CA LEU A 96 9.77 3.50 9.75
C LEU A 96 10.57 3.98 8.53
N LYS A 97 9.97 4.00 7.37
CA LYS A 97 10.59 4.40 6.09
C LYS A 97 11.98 3.81 5.88
N PRO A 98 12.12 2.47 5.97
CA PRO A 98 13.43 1.84 5.81
C PRO A 98 13.96 2.05 4.39
N LYS A 99 15.25 2.39 4.28
CA LYS A 99 15.87 2.69 2.98
C LYS A 99 16.30 1.44 2.23
N ASP A 100 16.50 0.34 2.92
CA ASP A 100 16.97 -0.91 2.36
C ASP A 100 15.85 -1.90 2.04
N VAL A 101 14.58 -1.45 2.15
CA VAL A 101 13.39 -2.26 1.87
C VAL A 101 12.61 -1.60 0.74
N VAL A 102 12.25 -2.37 -0.29
CA VAL A 102 11.46 -1.86 -1.42
C VAL A 102 9.96 -2.09 -1.23
N GLY A 103 9.57 -2.99 -0.31
CA GLY A 103 8.17 -3.28 -0.06
C GLY A 103 7.97 -4.44 0.89
N ILE A 104 6.72 -4.87 1.01
CA ILE A 104 6.31 -6.00 1.82
C ILE A 104 5.42 -6.91 0.97
N ALA A 105 5.53 -8.22 1.17
CA ALA A 105 4.70 -9.19 0.44
C ALA A 105 4.10 -10.22 1.38
N VAL A 106 2.85 -10.61 1.07
CA VAL A 106 2.20 -11.80 1.61
C VAL A 106 1.87 -12.65 0.39
N PRO A 107 2.73 -13.61 0.03
CA PRO A 107 2.54 -14.38 -1.21
C PRO A 107 1.34 -15.32 -1.12
N GLY A 108 0.76 -15.60 -2.29
CA GLY A 108 -0.38 -16.49 -2.41
C GLY A 108 -1.72 -15.82 -2.20
N MET A 109 -2.76 -16.63 -2.10
CA MET A 109 -4.13 -16.18 -1.90
C MET A 109 -4.56 -16.53 -0.48
N PRO A 110 -5.04 -15.58 0.33
CA PRO A 110 -5.52 -15.90 1.67
C PRO A 110 -6.80 -16.74 1.62
N LYS A 111 -6.95 -17.61 2.60
CA LYS A 111 -8.14 -18.46 2.68
C LYS A 111 -9.40 -17.67 3.07
N GLU A 112 -9.22 -16.57 3.75
CA GLU A 112 -10.28 -15.73 4.27
C GLU A 112 -10.33 -14.38 3.56
N SER A 113 -10.62 -14.40 2.31
CA SER A 113 -10.65 -13.14 1.53
C SER A 113 -12.06 -12.78 1.07
#